data_8a0c59d9837548c4acd64c1d9cdb5f71
#
_entry.id   8a0c59d9837548c4acd64c1d9cdb5f71
#
_cell.length_a   1.000
_cell.length_b   1.000
_cell.length_c   1.000
_cell.angle_alpha   90.00
_cell.angle_beta   90.00
_cell.angle_gamma   90.00
#
_symmetry.space_group_name_H-M   'P 1'
#
loop_
_entity.id
_entity.type
_entity.pdbx_description
1 polymer ?
#
loop_
_entity_poly.entity_id
_entity_poly.type
_entity_poly.pdbx_seq_one_letter_code
_entity_poly.pdbx_strand_id
1 'polypeptide(L)'
;MIRDCISSETLYNEIFTALSGTLLRSIYGYSIGGKDDPLLEQAMEFVQNLCEAAIPGNFLVNTFPSLRYIPSWFPGARWKQVAREWREQKNKTLNDFYSKTKEKIALGNHEQSIIASSLSEAKALGLSSEEADDYLSHIGITLYLGGTDTTCNVILVFFIAMIHFPATQQKAQAEIDEVIGDSRLPEMEDMHQLPYTNCLIQEVLRWCPIVPLGVPHAASKDDFYRGFLIPKGATVIGNIWAMSRDKRFYKDPEEFNPDRFSDPLVPPCPAFGFGRR
;
A
#
# COMPACT_ATOMS: atom_id res chain seq x y z
N MET A 1 20.34 -15.47 -10.90
CA MET A 1 19.64 -14.82 -9.79
C MET A 1 18.15 -15.18 -9.71
N ILE A 2 17.41 -15.34 -10.80
CA ILE A 2 15.98 -15.78 -10.77
C ILE A 2 15.81 -17.31 -10.67
N ARG A 3 16.82 -18.11 -10.97
CA ARG A 3 16.74 -19.58 -10.92
C ARG A 3 16.67 -20.19 -9.52
N ASP A 4 16.96 -19.42 -8.48
CA ASP A 4 16.98 -19.88 -7.09
C ASP A 4 15.72 -19.45 -6.28
N CYS A 5 14.78 -18.73 -6.88
CA CYS A 5 13.47 -18.42 -6.31
C CYS A 5 12.55 -19.65 -6.34
N ILE A 6 12.75 -20.57 -5.41
CA ILE A 6 12.10 -21.88 -5.44
C ILE A 6 10.76 -21.91 -4.71
N SER A 7 10.40 -20.85 -3.95
CA SER A 7 9.09 -20.76 -3.29
C SER A 7 8.46 -19.37 -3.45
N SER A 8 7.14 -19.33 -3.48
CA SER A 8 6.37 -18.07 -3.51
C SER A 8 6.64 -17.19 -2.27
N GLU A 9 6.91 -17.81 -1.13
CA GLU A 9 7.26 -17.14 0.12
C GLU A 9 8.62 -16.44 0.03
N THR A 10 9.61 -17.09 -0.58
CA THR A 10 10.95 -16.50 -0.79
C THR A 10 10.85 -15.27 -1.70
N LEU A 11 10.10 -15.36 -2.79
CA LEU A 11 9.89 -14.23 -3.71
C LEU A 11 9.19 -13.06 -3.02
N TYR A 12 8.11 -13.32 -2.26
CA TYR A 12 7.43 -12.30 -1.48
C TYR A 12 8.39 -11.60 -0.52
N ASN A 13 9.15 -12.34 0.26
CA ASN A 13 10.08 -11.78 1.25
C ASN A 13 11.19 -10.94 0.60
N GLU A 14 11.69 -11.33 -0.57
CA GLU A 14 12.69 -10.55 -1.29
C GLU A 14 12.13 -9.23 -1.84
N ILE A 15 10.95 -9.27 -2.45
CA ILE A 15 10.26 -8.06 -2.93
C ILE A 15 9.93 -7.15 -1.75
N PHE A 16 9.37 -7.71 -0.67
CA PHE A 16 9.02 -6.94 0.52
C PHE A 16 10.26 -6.28 1.14
N THR A 17 11.37 -7.00 1.26
CA THR A 17 12.63 -6.46 1.80
C THR A 17 13.16 -5.31 0.94
N ALA A 18 13.16 -5.46 -0.37
CA ALA A 18 13.63 -4.44 -1.30
C ALA A 18 12.75 -3.16 -1.24
N LEU A 19 11.42 -3.33 -1.26
CA LEU A 19 10.48 -2.22 -1.14
C LEU A 19 10.55 -1.54 0.22
N SER A 20 10.57 -2.33 1.31
CA SER A 20 10.71 -1.81 2.66
C SER A 20 11.99 -1.00 2.82
N GLY A 21 13.12 -1.51 2.35
CA GLY A 21 14.39 -0.80 2.41
C GLY A 21 14.36 0.53 1.66
N THR A 22 13.75 0.54 0.47
CA THR A 22 13.58 1.76 -0.34
C THR A 22 12.68 2.77 0.37
N LEU A 23 11.55 2.33 0.92
CA LEU A 23 10.62 3.22 1.62
C LEU A 23 11.17 3.71 2.96
N LEU A 24 11.83 2.85 3.75
CA LEU A 24 12.46 3.26 5.00
C LEU A 24 13.54 4.32 4.76
N ARG A 25 14.31 4.16 3.68
CA ARG A 25 15.31 5.15 3.29
C ARG A 25 14.66 6.46 2.84
N SER A 26 13.64 6.40 1.99
CA SER A 26 12.98 7.61 1.47
C SER A 26 12.19 8.37 2.55
N ILE A 27 11.53 7.65 3.45
CA ILE A 27 10.67 8.25 4.48
C ILE A 27 11.50 8.71 5.68
N TYR A 28 12.39 7.83 6.18
CA TYR A 28 13.09 8.02 7.45
C TYR A 28 14.61 8.28 7.32
N GLY A 29 15.18 8.17 6.11
CA GLY A 29 16.64 8.18 5.93
C GLY A 29 17.31 6.97 6.58
N TYR A 30 16.60 5.85 6.68
CA TYR A 30 17.08 4.63 7.31
C TYR A 30 17.46 3.59 6.26
N SER A 31 18.75 3.25 6.21
CA SER A 31 19.25 2.17 5.37
C SER A 31 19.27 0.87 6.17
N ILE A 32 18.57 -0.16 5.69
CA ILE A 32 18.52 -1.48 6.33
C ILE A 32 19.89 -2.15 6.30
N GLY A 33 20.25 -2.84 7.39
CA GLY A 33 21.52 -3.57 7.53
C GLY A 33 21.55 -4.95 6.83
N GLY A 34 20.44 -5.37 6.22
CA GLY A 34 20.27 -6.67 5.58
C GLY A 34 18.91 -7.30 5.87
N LYS A 35 18.76 -8.59 5.54
CA LYS A 35 17.50 -9.33 5.73
C LYS A 35 17.14 -9.52 7.21
N ASP A 36 18.13 -9.57 8.08
CA ASP A 36 17.97 -9.78 9.53
C ASP A 36 17.92 -8.46 10.32
N ASP A 37 17.60 -7.35 9.66
CA ASP A 37 17.47 -6.05 10.31
C ASP A 37 16.28 -6.03 11.28
N PRO A 38 16.49 -5.76 12.59
CA PRO A 38 15.42 -5.82 13.58
C PRO A 38 14.26 -4.86 13.33
N LEU A 39 14.52 -3.72 12.66
CA LEU A 39 13.45 -2.78 12.32
C LEU A 39 12.64 -3.26 11.12
N LEU A 40 13.28 -3.96 10.18
CA LEU A 40 12.58 -4.58 9.07
C LEU A 40 11.63 -5.67 9.58
N GLU A 41 12.08 -6.51 10.51
CA GLU A 41 11.25 -7.54 11.14
C GLU A 41 10.06 -6.94 11.88
N GLN A 42 10.28 -5.90 12.68
CA GLN A 42 9.20 -5.16 13.37
C GLN A 42 8.19 -4.56 12.37
N ALA A 43 8.69 -4.04 11.26
CA ALA A 43 7.85 -3.46 10.22
C ALA A 43 6.99 -4.51 9.50
N MET A 44 7.57 -5.69 9.19
CA MET A 44 6.84 -6.83 8.63
C MET A 44 5.72 -7.30 9.55
N GLU A 45 6.04 -7.53 10.82
CA GLU A 45 5.07 -7.96 11.83
C GLU A 45 3.93 -6.95 11.99
N PHE A 46 4.25 -5.66 11.99
CA PHE A 46 3.25 -4.61 12.05
C PHE A 46 2.30 -4.63 10.84
N VAL A 47 2.83 -4.78 9.61
CA VAL A 47 2.02 -4.88 8.40
C VAL A 47 1.10 -6.11 8.46
N GLN A 48 1.62 -7.27 8.85
CA GLN A 48 0.86 -8.51 8.99
C GLN A 48 -0.29 -8.36 10.00
N ASN A 49 -0.01 -7.81 11.17
CA ASN A 49 -1.02 -7.58 12.21
C ASN A 49 -2.12 -6.62 11.73
N LEU A 50 -1.77 -5.60 10.95
CA LEU A 50 -2.76 -4.69 10.39
C LEU A 50 -3.64 -5.38 9.34
N CYS A 51 -3.04 -6.16 8.43
CA CYS A 51 -3.78 -6.94 7.45
C CYS A 51 -4.73 -7.93 8.12
N GLU A 52 -4.28 -8.64 9.15
CA GLU A 52 -5.10 -9.57 9.92
C GLU A 52 -6.27 -8.84 10.63
N ALA A 53 -6.01 -7.67 11.21
CA ALA A 53 -7.04 -6.84 11.84
C ALA A 53 -8.10 -6.34 10.84
N ALA A 54 -7.71 -6.09 9.60
CA ALA A 54 -8.58 -5.57 8.55
C ALA A 54 -9.54 -6.61 7.95
N ILE A 55 -9.25 -7.91 8.11
CA ILE A 55 -10.13 -8.98 7.61
C ILE A 55 -11.43 -9.03 8.41
N PRO A 56 -12.61 -8.80 7.80
CA PRO A 56 -13.87 -8.67 8.54
C PRO A 56 -14.25 -9.89 9.38
N GLY A 57 -13.86 -11.10 8.96
CA GLY A 57 -14.20 -12.36 9.64
C GLY A 57 -13.30 -12.72 10.82
N ASN A 58 -12.10 -12.13 10.94
CA ASN A 58 -11.15 -12.50 11.97
C ASN A 58 -11.58 -12.07 13.38
N PHE A 59 -12.25 -10.92 13.47
CA PHE A 59 -12.70 -10.38 14.75
C PHE A 59 -14.18 -9.98 14.66
N LEU A 60 -15.00 -10.63 15.47
CA LEU A 60 -16.46 -10.35 15.49
C LEU A 60 -16.78 -8.88 15.81
N VAL A 61 -15.89 -8.17 16.50
CA VAL A 61 -16.06 -6.75 16.80
C VAL A 61 -16.04 -5.88 15.53
N ASN A 62 -15.42 -6.35 14.45
CA ASN A 62 -15.43 -5.65 13.16
C ASN A 62 -16.84 -5.68 12.52
N THR A 63 -17.58 -6.78 12.76
CA THR A 63 -18.96 -6.94 12.26
C THR A 63 -19.98 -6.37 13.25
N PHE A 64 -19.74 -6.56 14.54
CA PHE A 64 -20.63 -6.13 15.64
C PHE A 64 -19.90 -5.16 16.57
N PRO A 65 -19.84 -3.85 16.25
CA PRO A 65 -19.08 -2.86 17.02
C PRO A 65 -19.49 -2.73 18.50
N SER A 66 -20.71 -3.16 18.85
CA SER A 66 -21.19 -3.20 20.23
C SER A 66 -20.37 -4.13 21.13
N LEU A 67 -19.67 -5.14 20.56
CA LEU A 67 -18.79 -6.02 21.31
C LEU A 67 -17.61 -5.29 21.97
N ARG A 68 -17.30 -4.08 21.54
CA ARG A 68 -16.26 -3.24 22.18
C ARG A 68 -16.55 -2.92 23.65
N TYR A 69 -17.81 -2.97 24.06
CA TYR A 69 -18.23 -2.65 25.43
C TYR A 69 -18.20 -3.86 26.39
N ILE A 70 -18.05 -5.09 25.90
CA ILE A 70 -17.92 -6.25 26.80
C ILE A 70 -16.67 -6.12 27.68
N PRO A 71 -16.68 -6.57 28.96
CA PRO A 71 -15.51 -6.54 29.81
C PRO A 71 -14.38 -7.45 29.30
N SER A 72 -13.12 -7.14 29.63
CA SER A 72 -11.95 -7.92 29.16
C SER A 72 -11.91 -9.35 29.72
N TRP A 73 -12.55 -9.59 30.88
CA TRP A 73 -12.64 -10.89 31.51
C TRP A 73 -13.73 -11.80 30.93
N PHE A 74 -14.60 -11.24 30.06
CA PHE A 74 -15.72 -12.00 29.49
C PHE A 74 -15.21 -13.07 28.51
N PRO A 75 -15.80 -14.31 28.53
CA PRO A 75 -15.48 -15.33 27.54
C PRO A 75 -15.66 -14.80 26.10
N GLY A 76 -14.65 -14.96 25.25
CA GLY A 76 -14.65 -14.41 23.88
C GLY A 76 -14.04 -13.01 23.74
N ALA A 77 -13.63 -12.34 24.85
CA ALA A 77 -12.99 -11.02 24.81
C ALA A 77 -11.46 -11.07 24.55
N ARG A 78 -10.89 -12.24 24.18
CA ARG A 78 -9.45 -12.42 23.91
C ARG A 78 -8.91 -11.43 22.88
N TRP A 79 -9.72 -11.05 21.91
CA TRP A 79 -9.35 -10.04 20.91
C TRP A 79 -8.93 -8.69 21.52
N LYS A 80 -9.42 -8.33 22.72
CA LYS A 80 -9.00 -7.11 23.41
C LYS A 80 -7.55 -7.16 23.89
N GLN A 81 -7.08 -8.35 24.25
CA GLN A 81 -5.68 -8.56 24.61
C GLN A 81 -4.82 -8.45 23.34
N VAL A 82 -5.17 -9.15 22.28
CA VAL A 82 -4.49 -9.08 20.98
C VAL A 82 -4.42 -7.63 20.46
N ALA A 83 -5.54 -6.90 20.50
CA ALA A 83 -5.58 -5.50 20.08
C ALA A 83 -4.69 -4.57 20.94
N ARG A 84 -4.48 -4.92 22.22
CA ARG A 84 -3.56 -4.19 23.11
C ARG A 84 -2.11 -4.47 22.75
N GLU A 85 -1.75 -5.73 22.57
CA GLU A 85 -0.42 -6.17 22.19
C GLU A 85 -0.01 -5.56 20.84
N TRP A 86 -0.89 -5.61 19.83
CA TRP A 86 -0.64 -5.00 18.52
C TRP A 86 -0.54 -3.46 18.56
N ARG A 87 -1.29 -2.83 19.46
CA ARG A 87 -1.17 -1.37 19.68
C ARG A 87 0.18 -1.00 20.30
N GLU A 88 0.64 -1.77 21.27
CA GLU A 88 1.95 -1.56 21.90
C GLU A 88 3.07 -1.75 20.87
N GLN A 89 3.00 -2.81 20.09
CA GLN A 89 3.94 -3.06 18.99
C GLN A 89 3.92 -1.95 17.96
N LYS A 90 2.73 -1.54 17.47
CA LYS A 90 2.59 -0.39 16.55
C LYS A 90 3.30 0.85 17.11
N ASN A 91 3.04 1.17 18.38
CA ASN A 91 3.61 2.36 19.00
C ASN A 91 5.14 2.25 19.12
N LYS A 92 5.64 1.06 19.43
CA LYS A 92 7.08 0.79 19.47
C LYS A 92 7.71 0.98 18.09
N THR A 93 7.17 0.35 17.05
CA THR A 93 7.68 0.46 15.67
C THR A 93 7.70 1.92 15.20
N LEU A 94 6.60 2.64 15.44
CA LEU A 94 6.48 4.05 15.11
C LEU A 94 7.55 4.90 15.81
N ASN A 95 7.75 4.69 17.11
CA ASN A 95 8.74 5.42 17.88
C ASN A 95 10.17 5.07 17.49
N ASP A 96 10.47 3.80 17.22
CA ASP A 96 11.81 3.32 16.87
C ASP A 96 12.29 3.92 15.53
N PHE A 97 11.43 4.00 14.51
CA PHE A 97 11.79 4.65 13.25
C PHE A 97 11.96 6.16 13.40
N TYR A 98 10.99 6.79 14.05
CA TYR A 98 10.97 8.25 14.17
C TYR A 98 12.11 8.78 15.04
N SER A 99 12.37 8.14 16.20
CA SER A 99 13.45 8.54 17.10
C SER A 99 14.83 8.38 16.47
N LYS A 100 15.09 7.29 15.75
CA LYS A 100 16.35 7.10 15.02
C LYS A 100 16.57 8.18 13.95
N THR A 101 15.52 8.62 13.28
CA THR A 101 15.64 9.73 12.33
C THR A 101 15.99 11.02 13.05
N LYS A 102 15.34 11.33 14.17
CA LYS A 102 15.65 12.53 14.97
C LYS A 102 17.08 12.51 15.53
N GLU A 103 17.56 11.35 16.00
CA GLU A 103 18.94 11.19 16.47
C GLU A 103 19.95 11.49 15.36
N LYS A 104 19.74 10.95 14.15
CA LYS A 104 20.61 11.23 13.00
C LYS A 104 20.59 12.72 12.61
N ILE A 105 19.44 13.36 12.66
CA ILE A 105 19.30 14.80 12.42
C ILE A 105 20.08 15.60 13.46
N ALA A 106 19.94 15.26 14.75
CA ALA A 106 20.63 15.95 15.84
C ALA A 106 22.16 15.81 15.74
N LEU A 107 22.66 14.66 15.23
CA LEU A 107 24.07 14.41 14.99
C LEU A 107 24.61 15.04 13.68
N GLY A 108 23.73 15.62 12.85
CA GLY A 108 24.12 16.20 11.56
C GLY A 108 24.54 15.19 10.50
N ASN A 109 24.25 13.90 10.66
CA ASN A 109 24.62 12.80 9.77
C ASN A 109 23.40 12.10 9.15
N HIS A 110 22.27 12.82 9.03
CA HIS A 110 21.06 12.27 8.42
C HIS A 110 21.11 12.32 6.89
N GLU A 111 20.54 11.30 6.26
CA GLU A 111 20.20 11.34 4.84
C GLU A 111 18.95 12.21 4.63
N GLN A 112 18.86 12.85 3.46
CA GLN A 112 17.66 13.56 3.07
C GLN A 112 16.48 12.59 3.00
N SER A 113 15.39 12.91 3.68
CA SER A 113 14.19 12.07 3.77
C SER A 113 12.95 12.92 3.97
N ILE A 114 11.78 12.31 3.72
CA ILE A 114 10.48 12.99 3.89
C ILE A 114 10.35 13.53 5.31
N ILE A 115 10.64 12.71 6.33
CA ILE A 115 10.54 13.14 7.74
C ILE A 115 11.54 14.25 8.07
N ALA A 116 12.78 14.18 7.58
CA ALA A 116 13.77 15.22 7.84
C ALA A 116 13.36 16.57 7.23
N SER A 117 12.88 16.57 5.98
CA SER A 117 12.36 17.76 5.31
C SER A 117 11.13 18.31 6.02
N SER A 118 10.17 17.45 6.36
CA SER A 118 8.92 17.87 7.03
C SER A 118 9.15 18.40 8.45
N LEU A 119 10.15 17.91 9.19
CA LEU A 119 10.53 18.49 10.49
C LEU A 119 11.03 19.92 10.35
N SER A 120 11.79 20.23 9.30
CA SER A 120 12.24 21.59 8.99
C SER A 120 11.05 22.50 8.64
N GLU A 121 10.12 22.01 7.82
CA GLU A 121 8.91 22.75 7.43
C GLU A 121 7.94 22.97 8.60
N ALA A 122 7.74 21.97 9.45
CA ALA A 122 6.87 22.07 10.64
C ALA A 122 7.30 23.22 11.57
N LYS A 123 8.61 23.39 11.73
CA LYS A 123 9.17 24.50 12.48
C LYS A 123 8.87 25.85 11.82
N ALA A 124 8.97 25.93 10.49
CA ALA A 124 8.63 27.14 9.73
C ALA A 124 7.13 27.47 9.78
N LEU A 125 6.27 26.46 9.91
CA LEU A 125 4.81 26.60 10.08
C LEU A 125 4.39 26.96 11.52
N GLY A 126 5.33 27.03 12.46
CA GLY A 126 5.08 27.41 13.84
C GLY A 126 4.48 26.29 14.70
N LEU A 127 4.55 25.04 14.27
CA LEU A 127 4.15 23.91 15.10
C LEU A 127 5.11 23.75 16.29
N SER A 128 4.55 23.41 17.45
CA SER A 128 5.37 23.00 18.60
C SER A 128 6.11 21.68 18.27
N SER A 129 7.18 21.41 19.00
CA SER A 129 7.93 20.15 18.81
C SER A 129 7.07 18.93 19.07
N GLU A 130 6.17 18.99 20.05
CA GLU A 130 5.28 17.89 20.41
C GLU A 130 4.22 17.63 19.33
N GLU A 131 3.61 18.68 18.77
CA GLU A 131 2.67 18.56 17.66
C GLU A 131 3.35 18.01 16.40
N ALA A 132 4.55 18.49 16.08
CA ALA A 132 5.32 18.00 14.94
C ALA A 132 5.69 16.52 15.11
N ASP A 133 6.13 16.11 16.30
CA ASP A 133 6.46 14.72 16.62
C ASP A 133 5.25 13.79 16.48
N ASP A 134 4.09 14.21 16.99
CA ASP A 134 2.86 13.43 16.88
C ASP A 134 2.43 13.27 15.41
N TYR A 135 2.32 14.36 14.67
CA TYR A 135 1.91 14.29 13.26
C TYR A 135 2.89 13.53 12.39
N LEU A 136 4.18 13.82 12.48
CA LEU A 136 5.17 13.26 11.56
C LEU A 136 5.45 11.78 11.83
N SER A 137 5.40 11.34 13.09
CA SER A 137 5.51 9.93 13.41
C SER A 137 4.36 9.11 12.79
N HIS A 138 3.12 9.63 12.86
CA HIS A 138 1.96 8.98 12.25
C HIS A 138 1.95 9.06 10.71
N ILE A 139 2.38 10.18 10.13
CA ILE A 139 2.52 10.33 8.68
C ILE A 139 3.53 9.32 8.14
N GLY A 140 4.71 9.22 8.75
CA GLY A 140 5.77 8.32 8.30
C GLY A 140 5.32 6.85 8.27
N ILE A 141 4.70 6.36 9.34
CA ILE A 141 4.19 4.98 9.38
C ILE A 141 3.04 4.75 8.38
N THR A 142 2.21 5.76 8.15
CA THR A 142 1.11 5.66 7.18
C THR A 142 1.65 5.57 5.74
N LEU A 143 2.66 6.36 5.41
CA LEU A 143 3.34 6.29 4.10
C LEU A 143 4.01 4.92 3.90
N TYR A 144 4.67 4.41 4.93
CA TYR A 144 5.30 3.09 4.89
C TYR A 144 4.28 1.97 4.64
N LEU A 145 3.19 1.95 5.40
CA LEU A 145 2.11 0.97 5.25
C LEU A 145 1.48 1.01 3.87
N GLY A 146 1.11 2.21 3.41
CA GLY A 146 0.45 2.37 2.13
C GLY A 146 1.33 1.97 0.94
N GLY A 147 2.65 2.12 1.07
CA GLY A 147 3.59 1.87 -0.03
C GLY A 147 4.14 0.45 -0.07
N THR A 148 4.29 -0.24 1.06
CA THR A 148 5.00 -1.52 1.10
C THR A 148 4.14 -2.68 0.64
N ASP A 149 3.11 -3.04 1.39
CA ASP A 149 2.34 -4.27 1.17
C ASP A 149 1.57 -4.22 -0.15
N THR A 150 0.91 -3.10 -0.43
CA THR A 150 0.12 -2.95 -1.65
C THR A 150 1.00 -3.07 -2.90
N THR A 151 2.16 -2.42 -2.92
CA THR A 151 3.09 -2.48 -4.06
C THR A 151 3.69 -3.89 -4.20
N CYS A 152 4.06 -4.54 -3.09
CA CYS A 152 4.53 -5.92 -3.10
C CYS A 152 3.52 -6.85 -3.78
N ASN A 153 2.25 -6.77 -3.37
CA ASN A 153 1.19 -7.60 -3.94
C ASN A 153 0.91 -7.27 -5.42
N VAL A 154 0.98 -6.00 -5.85
CA VAL A 154 0.87 -5.64 -7.28
C VAL A 154 1.99 -6.29 -8.09
N ILE A 155 3.22 -6.29 -7.60
CA ILE A 155 4.36 -6.93 -8.27
C ILE A 155 4.15 -8.46 -8.37
N LEU A 156 3.64 -9.10 -7.32
CA LEU A 156 3.30 -10.52 -7.38
C LEU A 156 2.21 -10.82 -8.40
N VAL A 157 1.15 -10.00 -8.45
CA VAL A 157 0.10 -10.13 -9.48
C VAL A 157 0.68 -9.94 -10.88
N PHE A 158 1.61 -8.99 -11.05
CA PHE A 158 2.33 -8.81 -12.31
C PHE A 158 3.09 -10.10 -12.72
N PHE A 159 3.84 -10.73 -11.82
CA PHE A 159 4.53 -11.98 -12.12
C PHE A 159 3.55 -13.10 -12.51
N ILE A 160 2.44 -13.24 -11.78
CA ILE A 160 1.38 -14.20 -12.11
C ILE A 160 0.82 -13.92 -13.51
N ALA A 161 0.52 -12.67 -13.83
CA ALA A 161 0.01 -12.28 -15.14
C ALA A 161 1.03 -12.63 -16.26
N MET A 162 2.31 -12.35 -16.06
CA MET A 162 3.35 -12.65 -17.07
C MET A 162 3.53 -14.15 -17.29
N ILE A 163 3.35 -14.97 -16.27
CA ILE A 163 3.37 -16.44 -16.40
C ILE A 163 2.15 -16.93 -17.21
N HIS A 164 0.96 -16.36 -16.95
CA HIS A 164 -0.26 -16.77 -17.63
C HIS A 164 -0.40 -16.20 -19.05
N PHE A 165 0.18 -15.03 -19.32
CA PHE A 165 0.06 -14.30 -20.58
C PHE A 165 1.43 -13.98 -21.20
N PRO A 166 2.19 -15.00 -21.65
CA PRO A 166 3.57 -14.80 -22.13
C PRO A 166 3.67 -13.94 -23.39
N ALA A 167 2.63 -13.89 -24.22
CA ALA A 167 2.61 -12.98 -25.39
C ALA A 167 2.59 -11.51 -24.98
N THR A 168 1.88 -11.17 -23.91
CA THR A 168 1.87 -9.82 -23.32
C THR A 168 3.24 -9.45 -22.78
N GLN A 169 3.90 -10.39 -22.09
CA GLN A 169 5.26 -10.19 -21.60
C GLN A 169 6.24 -9.90 -22.74
N GLN A 170 6.20 -10.71 -23.81
CA GLN A 170 7.07 -10.52 -24.97
C GLN A 170 6.87 -9.16 -25.64
N LYS A 171 5.61 -8.71 -25.74
CA LYS A 171 5.28 -7.40 -26.31
C LYS A 171 5.83 -6.26 -25.48
N ALA A 172 5.72 -6.33 -24.13
CA ALA A 172 6.28 -5.33 -23.24
C ALA A 172 7.82 -5.32 -23.27
N GLN A 173 8.43 -6.51 -23.30
CA GLN A 173 9.89 -6.63 -23.44
C GLN A 173 10.38 -6.02 -24.75
N ALA A 174 9.72 -6.31 -25.88
CA ALA A 174 10.07 -5.73 -27.17
C ALA A 174 10.00 -4.19 -27.18
N GLU A 175 8.98 -3.59 -26.55
CA GLU A 175 8.89 -2.12 -26.39
C GLU A 175 10.06 -1.57 -25.59
N ILE A 176 10.41 -2.19 -24.45
CA ILE A 176 11.52 -1.77 -23.60
C ILE A 176 12.85 -1.90 -24.34
N ASP A 177 13.09 -3.02 -25.03
CA ASP A 177 14.30 -3.27 -25.81
C ASP A 177 14.46 -2.27 -26.96
N GLU A 178 13.35 -1.90 -27.63
CA GLU A 178 13.35 -0.92 -28.71
C GLU A 178 13.65 0.51 -28.21
N VAL A 179 13.05 0.91 -27.08
CA VAL A 179 13.13 2.30 -26.60
C VAL A 179 14.39 2.54 -25.75
N ILE A 180 14.78 1.59 -24.92
CA ILE A 180 15.85 1.76 -23.93
C ILE A 180 17.10 0.97 -24.34
N GLY A 181 16.92 -0.19 -24.96
CA GLY A 181 17.98 -1.13 -25.26
C GLY A 181 18.44 -1.90 -24.01
N ASP A 182 19.63 -2.50 -24.10
CA ASP A 182 20.23 -3.35 -23.07
C ASP A 182 21.32 -2.65 -22.22
N SER A 183 21.59 -1.37 -22.50
CA SER A 183 22.71 -0.64 -21.90
C SER A 183 22.42 -0.07 -20.50
N ARG A 184 21.17 0.11 -20.14
CA ARG A 184 20.74 0.66 -18.85
C ARG A 184 19.35 0.12 -18.44
N LEU A 185 19.00 0.32 -17.19
CA LEU A 185 17.63 0.07 -16.71
C LEU A 185 16.70 1.25 -17.07
N PRO A 186 15.38 1.01 -17.21
CA PRO A 186 14.37 2.06 -17.34
C PRO A 186 14.42 3.05 -16.19
N GLU A 187 14.20 4.33 -16.49
CA GLU A 187 14.08 5.43 -15.54
C GLU A 187 12.67 6.04 -15.60
N MET A 188 12.33 6.88 -14.62
CA MET A 188 11.00 7.51 -14.57
C MET A 188 10.71 8.40 -15.80
N GLU A 189 11.76 8.99 -16.35
CA GLU A 189 11.73 9.83 -17.55
C GLU A 189 11.36 9.06 -18.81
N ASP A 190 11.60 7.75 -18.83
CA ASP A 190 11.26 6.90 -19.98
C ASP A 190 9.76 6.53 -20.02
N MET A 191 9.03 6.71 -18.95
CA MET A 191 7.65 6.24 -18.80
C MET A 191 6.73 6.74 -19.93
N HIS A 192 6.94 7.96 -20.41
CA HIS A 192 6.14 8.54 -21.52
C HIS A 192 6.45 7.90 -22.89
N GLN A 193 7.56 7.19 -23.01
CA GLN A 193 7.99 6.49 -24.23
C GLN A 193 7.62 4.99 -24.21
N LEU A 194 7.00 4.51 -23.13
CA LEU A 194 6.62 3.11 -22.91
C LEU A 194 5.09 2.98 -22.81
N PRO A 195 4.33 3.33 -23.86
CA PRO A 195 2.85 3.36 -23.80
C PRO A 195 2.25 1.98 -23.55
N TYR A 196 2.78 0.90 -24.12
CA TYR A 196 2.24 -0.44 -23.90
C TYR A 196 2.54 -0.94 -22.48
N THR A 197 3.74 -0.69 -21.96
CA THR A 197 4.10 -1.01 -20.58
C THR A 197 3.19 -0.28 -19.59
N ASN A 198 2.84 0.97 -19.86
CA ASN A 198 1.87 1.73 -19.06
C ASN A 198 0.46 1.11 -19.11
N CYS A 199 0.01 0.67 -20.29
CA CYS A 199 -1.24 -0.08 -20.44
C CYS A 199 -1.22 -1.40 -19.67
N LEU A 200 -0.10 -2.11 -19.70
CA LEU A 200 0.11 -3.34 -18.94
C LEU A 200 -0.02 -3.12 -17.43
N ILE A 201 0.59 -2.08 -16.89
CA ILE A 201 0.48 -1.73 -15.46
C ILE A 201 -0.99 -1.44 -15.09
N GLN A 202 -1.72 -0.68 -15.92
CA GLN A 202 -3.14 -0.41 -15.68
C GLN A 202 -3.98 -1.69 -15.72
N GLU A 203 -3.69 -2.62 -16.64
CA GLU A 203 -4.41 -3.89 -16.74
C GLU A 203 -4.13 -4.80 -15.53
N VAL A 204 -2.92 -4.85 -15.02
CA VAL A 204 -2.58 -5.57 -13.78
C VAL A 204 -3.42 -5.07 -12.61
N LEU A 205 -3.51 -3.76 -12.43
CA LEU A 205 -4.30 -3.12 -11.38
C LEU A 205 -5.80 -3.38 -11.53
N ARG A 206 -6.30 -3.42 -12.79
CA ARG A 206 -7.71 -3.71 -13.08
C ARG A 206 -8.04 -5.19 -12.88
N TRP A 207 -7.20 -6.08 -13.42
CA TRP A 207 -7.46 -7.52 -13.48
C TRP A 207 -7.48 -8.16 -12.09
N CYS A 208 -6.58 -7.73 -11.19
CA CYS A 208 -6.53 -8.19 -9.82
C CYS A 208 -6.28 -7.01 -8.86
N PRO A 209 -7.31 -6.21 -8.53
CA PRO A 209 -7.17 -5.10 -7.59
C PRO A 209 -6.82 -5.63 -6.20
N ILE A 210 -5.72 -5.13 -5.63
CA ILE A 210 -5.18 -5.59 -4.33
C ILE A 210 -6.15 -5.32 -3.17
N VAL A 211 -6.91 -4.22 -3.26
CA VAL A 211 -7.93 -3.88 -2.26
C VAL A 211 -9.31 -3.91 -2.94
N PRO A 212 -9.89 -5.11 -3.14
CA PRO A 212 -11.06 -5.30 -4.00
C PRO A 212 -12.33 -4.62 -3.51
N LEU A 213 -12.44 -4.35 -2.22
CA LEU A 213 -13.57 -3.62 -1.61
C LEU A 213 -13.21 -2.17 -1.24
N GLY A 214 -12.01 -1.71 -1.61
CA GLY A 214 -11.48 -0.43 -1.18
C GLY A 214 -11.31 -0.33 0.33
N VAL A 215 -10.91 0.85 0.81
CA VAL A 215 -10.90 1.14 2.24
C VAL A 215 -12.31 1.63 2.63
N PRO A 216 -12.97 1.02 3.62
CA PRO A 216 -14.30 1.46 4.05
C PRO A 216 -14.28 2.90 4.53
N HIS A 217 -15.25 3.70 4.08
CA HIS A 217 -15.49 5.07 4.52
C HIS A 217 -16.71 5.16 5.41
N ALA A 218 -16.77 6.18 6.27
CA ALA A 218 -17.96 6.48 7.05
C ALA A 218 -18.59 7.79 6.59
N ALA A 219 -19.91 7.82 6.43
CA ALA A 219 -20.64 9.03 6.14
C ALA A 219 -20.49 10.05 7.30
N SER A 220 -19.96 11.23 7.01
CA SER A 220 -19.71 12.28 8.04
C SER A 220 -20.98 12.99 8.49
N LYS A 221 -22.04 12.94 7.67
CA LYS A 221 -23.38 13.54 7.90
C LYS A 221 -24.42 12.68 7.21
N ASP A 222 -25.69 12.92 7.51
CA ASP A 222 -26.79 12.35 6.73
C ASP A 222 -26.73 12.84 5.29
N ASP A 223 -26.96 11.95 4.34
CA ASP A 223 -26.98 12.25 2.91
C ASP A 223 -28.09 11.48 2.20
N PHE A 224 -28.48 11.93 1.03
CA PHE A 224 -29.51 11.29 0.21
C PHE A 224 -28.92 10.95 -1.17
N TYR A 225 -29.05 9.69 -1.56
CA TYR A 225 -28.66 9.22 -2.87
C TYR A 225 -29.83 8.51 -3.55
N ARG A 226 -30.30 9.04 -4.68
CA ARG A 226 -31.45 8.50 -5.44
C ARG A 226 -32.69 8.23 -4.60
N GLY A 227 -32.98 9.10 -3.61
CA GLY A 227 -34.11 8.99 -2.69
C GLY A 227 -33.88 8.09 -1.47
N PHE A 228 -32.74 7.43 -1.36
CA PHE A 228 -32.35 6.63 -0.20
C PHE A 228 -31.57 7.49 0.80
N LEU A 229 -31.95 7.42 2.07
CA LEU A 229 -31.22 8.04 3.17
C LEU A 229 -29.94 7.21 3.45
N ILE A 230 -28.79 7.89 3.46
CA ILE A 230 -27.54 7.36 3.97
C ILE A 230 -27.27 8.07 5.30
N PRO A 231 -27.51 7.41 6.45
CA PRO A 231 -27.37 8.07 7.74
C PRO A 231 -25.90 8.34 8.08
N LYS A 232 -25.65 9.36 8.89
CA LYS A 232 -24.34 9.65 9.47
C LYS A 232 -23.78 8.40 10.16
N GLY A 233 -22.51 8.09 9.89
CA GLY A 233 -21.82 6.90 10.40
C GLY A 233 -22.08 5.64 9.61
N ALA A 234 -22.94 5.66 8.58
CA ALA A 234 -23.08 4.52 7.67
C ALA A 234 -21.75 4.19 7.01
N THR A 235 -21.41 2.90 6.95
CA THR A 235 -20.21 2.44 6.25
C THR A 235 -20.48 2.41 4.74
N VAL A 236 -19.64 3.08 3.98
CA VAL A 236 -19.67 3.12 2.51
C VAL A 236 -18.47 2.36 1.96
N ILE A 237 -18.73 1.34 1.17
CA ILE A 237 -17.72 0.44 0.60
C ILE A 237 -17.72 0.59 -0.91
N GLY A 238 -16.58 0.97 -1.48
CA GLY A 238 -16.37 0.97 -2.93
C GLY A 238 -16.03 -0.43 -3.42
N ASN A 239 -16.94 -1.06 -4.16
CA ASN A 239 -16.70 -2.38 -4.72
C ASN A 239 -15.82 -2.28 -5.98
N ILE A 240 -14.51 -2.10 -5.78
CA ILE A 240 -13.52 -1.96 -6.85
C ILE A 240 -13.50 -3.21 -7.74
N TRP A 241 -13.66 -4.39 -7.15
CA TRP A 241 -13.75 -5.63 -7.90
C TRP A 241 -14.88 -5.63 -8.94
N ALA A 242 -16.09 -5.25 -8.54
CA ALA A 242 -17.19 -5.15 -9.46
C ALA A 242 -17.02 -4.02 -10.49
N MET A 243 -16.44 -2.89 -10.05
CA MET A 243 -16.17 -1.75 -10.93
C MET A 243 -15.14 -2.08 -11.99
N SER A 244 -14.09 -2.82 -11.64
CA SER A 244 -13.04 -3.26 -12.57
C SER A 244 -13.53 -4.30 -13.60
N ARG A 245 -14.74 -4.84 -13.40
CA ARG A 245 -15.40 -5.83 -14.28
C ARG A 245 -16.67 -5.32 -14.95
N ASP A 246 -16.92 -4.04 -14.84
CA ASP A 246 -18.13 -3.44 -15.44
C ASP A 246 -18.02 -3.40 -16.97
N LYS A 247 -18.85 -4.19 -17.64
CA LYS A 247 -18.89 -4.30 -19.12
C LYS A 247 -19.24 -2.99 -19.85
N ARG A 248 -19.77 -2.00 -19.13
CA ARG A 248 -20.04 -0.68 -19.68
C ARG A 248 -18.75 0.08 -19.99
N PHE A 249 -17.66 -0.22 -19.25
CA PHE A 249 -16.38 0.45 -19.37
C PHE A 249 -15.29 -0.48 -19.90
N TYR A 250 -15.34 -1.77 -19.55
CA TYR A 250 -14.31 -2.74 -19.93
C TYR A 250 -14.95 -3.85 -20.77
N LYS A 251 -14.66 -3.86 -22.06
CA LYS A 251 -15.06 -4.94 -22.96
C LYS A 251 -14.35 -6.22 -22.54
N ASP A 252 -15.09 -7.35 -22.48
CA ASP A 252 -14.56 -8.65 -22.08
C ASP A 252 -13.70 -8.58 -20.81
N PRO A 253 -14.28 -8.16 -19.65
CA PRO A 253 -13.53 -7.75 -18.47
C PRO A 253 -12.79 -8.90 -17.78
N GLU A 254 -13.15 -10.16 -18.04
CA GLU A 254 -12.44 -11.33 -17.51
C GLU A 254 -11.13 -11.61 -18.28
N GLU A 255 -11.00 -11.09 -19.49
CA GLU A 255 -9.78 -11.23 -20.28
C GLU A 255 -8.71 -10.23 -19.81
N PHE A 256 -7.48 -10.72 -19.69
CA PHE A 256 -6.31 -9.89 -19.47
C PHE A 256 -5.84 -9.30 -20.80
N ASN A 257 -6.12 -8.04 -21.02
CA ASN A 257 -5.81 -7.36 -22.28
C ASN A 257 -5.33 -5.92 -22.04
N PRO A 258 -4.02 -5.68 -21.98
CA PRO A 258 -3.46 -4.34 -21.84
C PRO A 258 -3.86 -3.37 -22.95
N ASP A 259 -4.06 -3.85 -24.19
CA ASP A 259 -4.39 -3.00 -25.34
C ASP A 259 -5.72 -2.24 -25.16
N ARG A 260 -6.58 -2.65 -24.20
CA ARG A 260 -7.81 -1.90 -23.88
C ARG A 260 -7.52 -0.45 -23.46
N PHE A 261 -6.40 -0.23 -22.77
CA PHE A 261 -6.00 1.09 -22.27
C PHE A 261 -5.29 1.96 -23.31
N SER A 262 -5.12 1.47 -24.53
CA SER A 262 -4.73 2.32 -25.67
C SER A 262 -5.88 3.21 -26.16
N ASP A 263 -7.13 2.85 -25.82
CA ASP A 263 -8.31 3.69 -26.05
C ASP A 263 -8.47 4.70 -24.89
N PRO A 264 -8.34 6.01 -25.15
CA PRO A 264 -8.47 7.03 -24.11
C PRO A 264 -9.88 7.12 -23.49
N LEU A 265 -10.89 6.48 -24.09
CA LEU A 265 -12.25 6.41 -23.54
C LEU A 265 -12.39 5.33 -22.46
N VAL A 266 -11.46 4.40 -22.36
CA VAL A 266 -11.43 3.40 -21.30
C VAL A 266 -10.88 4.04 -20.03
N PRO A 267 -11.68 4.16 -18.96
CA PRO A 267 -11.22 4.79 -17.72
C PRO A 267 -10.18 3.92 -17.01
N PRO A 268 -9.22 4.52 -16.28
CA PRO A 268 -8.34 3.76 -15.39
C PRO A 268 -9.16 3.07 -14.31
N CYS A 269 -8.67 1.92 -13.84
CA CYS A 269 -9.29 1.24 -12.70
C CYS A 269 -9.18 2.11 -11.45
N PRO A 270 -10.24 2.25 -10.63
CA PRO A 270 -10.20 3.03 -9.39
C PRO A 270 -9.41 2.33 -8.25
N ALA A 271 -8.28 1.70 -8.60
CA ALA A 271 -7.43 0.96 -7.67
C ALA A 271 -6.90 1.83 -6.51
N PHE A 272 -6.74 3.14 -6.75
CA PHE A 272 -6.30 4.12 -5.76
C PHE A 272 -7.45 4.82 -5.01
N GLY A 273 -8.68 4.34 -5.19
CA GLY A 273 -9.87 4.85 -4.50
C GLY A 273 -10.52 6.07 -5.14
N PHE A 274 -11.29 6.81 -4.34
CA PHE A 274 -12.23 7.85 -4.79
C PHE A 274 -11.95 9.20 -4.13
N GLY A 275 -10.74 9.44 -3.65
CA GLY A 275 -10.36 10.67 -2.97
C GLY A 275 -10.13 11.86 -3.92
N ARG A 276 -9.44 12.86 -3.41
CA ARG A 276 -9.09 14.08 -4.17
C ARG A 276 -7.98 13.88 -5.19
N ARG A 277 -7.39 12.70 -5.25
CA ARG A 277 -6.30 12.35 -6.16
C ARG A 277 -6.81 11.42 -7.23
#